data_6cd5d96243e47d671780f91fc5007caf
#
_entry.id   6cd5d96243e47d671780f91fc5007caf
#
_cell.length_a   1.000
_cell.length_b   1.000
_cell.length_c   1.000
_cell.angle_alpha   90.00
_cell.angle_beta   90.00
_cell.angle_gamma   90.00
#
_symmetry.space_group_name_H-M   'P 1'
#
loop_
_entity.id
_entity.type
_entity.pdbx_description
1 polymer ?
#
loop_
_entity_poly.entity_id
_entity_poly.type
_entity_poly.pdbx_seq_one_letter_code
_entity_poly.pdbx_strand_id
1 'polypeptide(L)'
;MSKLLVTYQTFYGSTKTLAEAVAEGAKQAGAQVTIKQASETNLEDMINADAIVLATTNSFGTISADAKKLFERTWKDREKVGKNKPFGAVITYTTDTADSVKFLESYPARFGLVKKAEWVTVKAGQTEAAKATCRELGATLAKS
;
A
#
# COMPACT_ATOMS: atom_id res chain seq x y z
N MET A 1 2.10 -19.81 -5.47
CA MET A 1 1.07 -18.75 -5.37
C MET A 1 1.62 -17.63 -4.51
N SER A 2 1.62 -16.42 -5.05
CA SER A 2 2.12 -15.27 -4.31
C SER A 2 1.10 -14.82 -3.25
N LYS A 3 1.62 -14.32 -2.13
CA LYS A 3 0.81 -13.78 -1.04
C LYS A 3 0.97 -12.27 -1.05
N LEU A 4 -0.13 -11.56 -1.24
CA LEU A 4 -0.12 -10.10 -1.26
C LEU A 4 -0.82 -9.55 -0.03
N LEU A 5 -0.17 -8.63 0.66
CA LEU A 5 -0.76 -7.86 1.74
C LEU A 5 -1.19 -6.51 1.20
N VAL A 6 -2.46 -6.16 1.35
CA VAL A 6 -2.96 -4.82 1.11
C VAL A 6 -3.30 -4.22 2.47
N THR A 7 -2.57 -3.21 2.88
CA THR A 7 -2.80 -2.52 4.13
C THR A 7 -3.25 -1.09 3.83
N TYR A 8 -4.31 -0.63 4.49
CA TYR A 8 -4.94 0.64 4.12
C TYR A 8 -5.40 1.42 5.34
N GLN A 9 -5.55 2.74 5.11
CA GLN A 9 -6.22 3.63 6.05
C GLN A 9 -7.24 4.45 5.25
N THR A 10 -8.40 4.64 5.81
CA THR A 10 -9.44 5.44 5.17
C THR A 10 -10.18 6.28 6.21
N PHE A 11 -10.63 7.48 5.80
CA PHE A 11 -11.51 8.30 6.64
C PHE A 11 -12.97 8.14 6.22
N TYR A 12 -13.22 8.13 4.92
CA TYR A 12 -14.60 8.17 4.38
C TYR A 12 -14.91 7.00 3.44
N GLY A 13 -14.01 6.05 3.31
CA GLY A 13 -14.24 4.86 2.50
C GLY A 13 -13.61 4.85 1.11
N SER A 14 -13.19 5.98 0.57
CA SER A 14 -12.60 6.04 -0.77
C SER A 14 -11.33 5.22 -0.90
N THR A 15 -10.42 5.38 0.06
CA THR A 15 -9.16 4.64 0.07
C THR A 15 -9.41 3.15 0.24
N LYS A 16 -10.38 2.77 1.06
CA LYS A 16 -10.77 1.37 1.22
C LYS A 16 -11.26 0.78 -0.09
N THR A 17 -12.10 1.53 -0.82
CA THR A 17 -12.61 1.11 -2.13
C THR A 17 -11.44 0.82 -3.08
N LEU A 18 -10.44 1.68 -3.09
CA LEU A 18 -9.27 1.51 -3.95
C LEU A 18 -8.39 0.34 -3.49
N ALA A 19 -8.25 0.16 -2.18
CA ALA A 19 -7.54 -1.00 -1.62
C ALA A 19 -8.23 -2.31 -2.04
N GLU A 20 -9.56 -2.33 -2.02
CA GLU A 20 -10.35 -3.48 -2.48
C GLU A 20 -10.15 -3.74 -3.97
N ALA A 21 -10.02 -2.69 -4.79
CA ALA A 21 -9.73 -2.84 -6.21
C ALA A 21 -8.33 -3.45 -6.45
N VAL A 22 -7.34 -3.02 -5.66
CA VAL A 22 -6.00 -3.64 -5.70
C VAL A 22 -6.11 -5.14 -5.38
N ALA A 23 -6.82 -5.47 -4.31
CA ALA A 23 -7.01 -6.86 -3.89
C ALA A 23 -7.69 -7.68 -4.98
N GLU A 24 -8.71 -7.13 -5.63
CA GLU A 24 -9.42 -7.80 -6.71
C GLU A 24 -8.48 -8.12 -7.88
N GLY A 25 -7.69 -7.14 -8.33
CA GLY A 25 -6.73 -7.35 -9.40
C GLY A 25 -5.69 -8.40 -9.08
N ALA A 26 -5.21 -8.41 -7.84
CA ALA A 26 -4.25 -9.40 -7.39
C ALA A 26 -4.84 -10.81 -7.36
N LYS A 27 -6.07 -10.95 -6.88
CA LYS A 27 -6.78 -12.24 -6.87
C LYS A 27 -7.00 -12.77 -8.28
N GLN A 28 -7.39 -11.92 -9.21
CA GLN A 28 -7.58 -12.29 -10.61
C GLN A 28 -6.27 -12.76 -11.24
N ALA A 29 -5.13 -12.26 -10.76
CA ALA A 29 -3.81 -12.68 -11.22
C ALA A 29 -3.28 -13.92 -10.47
N GLY A 30 -4.08 -14.52 -9.60
CA GLY A 30 -3.74 -15.77 -8.91
C GLY A 30 -3.12 -15.61 -7.53
N ALA A 31 -3.05 -14.41 -6.98
CA ALA A 31 -2.47 -14.20 -5.65
C ALA A 31 -3.46 -14.55 -4.54
N GLN A 32 -2.91 -14.94 -3.41
CA GLN A 32 -3.64 -15.03 -2.16
C GLN A 32 -3.52 -13.68 -1.46
N VAL A 33 -4.65 -13.03 -1.18
CA VAL A 33 -4.65 -11.64 -0.68
C VAL A 33 -5.14 -11.56 0.76
N THR A 34 -4.39 -10.84 1.58
CA THR A 34 -4.81 -10.39 2.90
C THR A 34 -5.02 -8.89 2.82
N ILE A 35 -6.19 -8.41 3.21
CA ILE A 35 -6.48 -6.98 3.25
C ILE A 35 -6.82 -6.58 4.69
N LYS A 36 -6.10 -5.62 5.22
CA LYS A 36 -6.25 -5.16 6.62
C LYS A 36 -6.08 -3.66 6.72
N GLN A 37 -6.76 -3.05 7.69
CA GLN A 37 -6.46 -1.66 8.04
C GLN A 37 -5.03 -1.55 8.57
N ALA A 38 -4.39 -0.42 8.32
CA ALA A 38 -3.02 -0.18 8.77
C ALA A 38 -2.90 -0.27 10.29
N SER A 39 -3.93 0.17 11.02
CA SER A 39 -3.96 0.09 12.48
C SER A 39 -4.03 -1.35 13.00
N GLU A 40 -4.46 -2.30 12.17
CA GLU A 40 -4.58 -3.71 12.54
C GLU A 40 -3.50 -4.59 11.90
N THR A 41 -2.67 -4.01 11.07
CA THR A 41 -1.56 -4.71 10.40
C THR A 41 -0.37 -4.82 11.36
N ASN A 42 0.23 -5.99 11.43
CA ASN A 42 1.38 -6.21 12.33
C ASN A 42 2.62 -6.69 11.55
N LEU A 43 3.71 -6.85 12.27
CA LEU A 43 4.98 -7.29 11.69
C LEU A 43 4.84 -8.64 10.99
N GLU A 44 4.11 -9.58 11.57
CA GLU A 44 3.92 -10.91 10.99
C GLU A 44 3.21 -10.85 9.64
N ASP A 45 2.22 -9.97 9.50
CA ASP A 45 1.54 -9.77 8.22
C ASP A 45 2.54 -9.35 7.14
N MET A 46 3.46 -8.48 7.49
CA MET A 46 4.49 -8.00 6.57
C MET A 46 5.51 -9.07 6.23
N ILE A 47 5.92 -9.85 7.22
CA ILE A 47 6.88 -10.96 7.03
C ILE A 47 6.29 -12.03 6.11
N ASN A 48 5.03 -12.40 6.33
CA ASN A 48 4.39 -13.49 5.60
C ASN A 48 4.01 -13.14 4.16
N ALA A 49 3.94 -11.86 3.83
CA ALA A 49 3.60 -11.43 2.48
C ALA A 49 4.80 -11.51 1.55
N ASP A 50 4.55 -11.88 0.29
CA ASP A 50 5.56 -11.84 -0.77
C ASP A 50 5.63 -10.46 -1.41
N ALA A 51 4.55 -9.69 -1.32
CA ALA A 51 4.46 -8.33 -1.83
C ALA A 51 3.50 -7.53 -0.95
N ILE A 52 3.70 -6.22 -0.86
CA ILE A 52 2.90 -5.34 0.00
C ILE A 52 2.43 -4.12 -0.79
N VAL A 53 1.15 -3.78 -0.63
CA VAL A 53 0.59 -2.53 -1.14
C VAL A 53 0.04 -1.73 0.04
N LEU A 54 0.41 -0.46 0.11
CA LEU A 54 -0.13 0.49 1.08
C LEU A 54 -1.11 1.42 0.37
N ALA A 55 -2.32 1.53 0.87
CA ALA A 55 -3.30 2.52 0.41
C ALA A 55 -3.54 3.51 1.55
N THR A 56 -3.22 4.77 1.32
CA THR A 56 -3.26 5.80 2.35
C THR A 56 -3.82 7.11 1.80
N THR A 57 -4.31 7.95 2.72
CA THR A 57 -4.61 9.35 2.37
C THR A 57 -3.34 10.18 2.58
N ASN A 58 -3.23 11.27 1.81
CA ASN A 58 -2.28 12.34 2.14
C ASN A 58 -2.99 13.21 3.17
N SER A 59 -2.55 13.14 4.42
CA SER A 59 -3.20 13.82 5.55
C SER A 59 -2.22 14.74 6.24
N PHE A 60 -2.62 16.01 6.39
CA PHE A 60 -1.78 16.99 7.09
C PHE A 60 -0.33 17.00 6.57
N GLY A 61 -0.19 16.94 5.25
CA GLY A 61 1.09 17.07 4.57
C GLY A 61 1.90 15.79 4.37
N THR A 62 1.38 14.62 4.78
CA THR A 62 2.14 13.36 4.59
C THR A 62 1.19 12.17 4.55
N ILE A 63 1.71 10.95 4.57
CA ILE A 63 0.87 9.75 4.68
C ILE A 63 0.09 9.80 6.00
N SER A 64 -1.02 9.06 6.07
CA SER A 64 -1.87 9.07 7.26
C SER A 64 -1.11 8.64 8.53
N ALA A 65 -1.63 9.09 9.67
CA ALA A 65 -1.06 8.73 10.97
C ALA A 65 -1.02 7.20 11.17
N ASP A 66 -2.09 6.50 10.81
CA ASP A 66 -2.13 5.05 10.97
C ASP A 66 -1.12 4.32 10.06
N ALA A 67 -0.95 4.80 8.83
CA ALA A 67 0.06 4.26 7.93
C ALA A 67 1.47 4.51 8.48
N LYS A 68 1.70 5.71 8.99
CA LYS A 68 2.99 6.06 9.58
C LYS A 68 3.28 5.24 10.82
N LYS A 69 2.28 5.03 11.68
CA LYS A 69 2.41 4.20 12.87
C LYS A 69 2.77 2.76 12.55
N LEU A 70 2.27 2.24 11.43
CA LEU A 70 2.65 0.89 10.99
C LEU A 70 4.17 0.80 10.80
N PHE A 71 4.76 1.76 10.12
CA PHE A 71 6.21 1.79 9.94
C PHE A 71 6.93 2.05 11.27
N GLU A 72 6.42 2.94 12.10
CA GLU A 72 7.05 3.27 13.38
C GLU A 72 7.08 2.06 14.33
N ARG A 73 5.95 1.37 14.51
CA ARG A 73 5.90 0.25 15.46
C ARG A 73 6.65 -1.00 14.97
N THR A 74 6.91 -1.10 13.67
CA THR A 74 7.68 -2.22 13.11
C THR A 74 9.13 -1.85 12.81
N TRP A 75 9.51 -0.60 13.02
CA TRP A 75 10.84 -0.08 12.69
C TRP A 75 11.97 -0.89 13.33
N LYS A 76 11.82 -1.23 14.58
CA LYS A 76 12.82 -1.98 15.34
C LYS A 76 13.13 -3.33 14.69
N ASP A 77 12.14 -3.96 14.11
CA ASP A 77 12.23 -5.29 13.49
C ASP A 77 12.22 -5.25 11.97
N ARG A 78 12.51 -4.10 11.37
CA ARG A 78 12.38 -3.90 9.92
C ARG A 78 13.18 -4.89 9.08
N GLU A 79 14.30 -5.37 9.60
CA GLU A 79 15.13 -6.33 8.88
C GLU A 79 14.48 -7.69 8.74
N LYS A 80 13.49 -7.98 9.58
CA LYS A 80 12.76 -9.26 9.54
C LYS A 80 11.72 -9.32 8.43
N VAL A 81 11.34 -8.18 7.85
CA VAL A 81 10.30 -8.12 6.82
C VAL A 81 10.74 -8.86 5.54
N GLY A 82 12.01 -8.75 5.19
CA GLY A 82 12.56 -9.46 4.03
C GLY A 82 13.45 -8.56 3.19
N LYS A 83 13.96 -9.11 2.08
CA LYS A 83 14.79 -8.37 1.15
C LYS A 83 14.15 -8.38 -0.23
N ASN A 84 14.23 -7.25 -0.93
CA ASN A 84 13.73 -7.10 -2.30
C ASN A 84 12.26 -7.48 -2.44
N LYS A 85 11.47 -7.20 -1.41
CA LYS A 85 10.05 -7.51 -1.41
C LYS A 85 9.30 -6.45 -2.23
N PRO A 86 8.55 -6.84 -3.27
CA PRO A 86 7.81 -5.89 -4.10
C PRO A 86 6.86 -5.02 -3.30
N PHE A 87 6.84 -3.73 -3.61
CA PHE A 87 6.02 -2.75 -2.90
C PHE A 87 5.36 -1.79 -3.88
N GLY A 88 4.10 -1.47 -3.60
CA GLY A 88 3.34 -0.45 -4.32
C GLY A 88 2.49 0.36 -3.37
N ALA A 89 1.97 1.48 -3.84
CA ALA A 89 1.12 2.33 -3.00
C ALA A 89 0.06 3.07 -3.81
N VAL A 90 -1.05 3.33 -3.13
CA VAL A 90 -2.14 4.18 -3.61
C VAL A 90 -2.28 5.34 -2.63
N ILE A 91 -2.28 6.57 -3.13
CA ILE A 91 -2.40 7.78 -2.31
C ILE A 91 -3.61 8.56 -2.77
N THR A 92 -4.58 8.74 -1.88
CA THR A 92 -5.73 9.63 -2.14
C THR A 92 -5.40 11.01 -1.58
N TYR A 93 -5.79 12.07 -2.28
CA TYR A 93 -5.41 13.43 -1.88
C TYR A 93 -6.44 14.46 -2.36
N THR A 94 -6.40 15.65 -1.76
CA THR A 94 -7.20 16.80 -2.19
C THR A 94 -6.36 17.85 -2.89
N THR A 95 -5.18 18.18 -2.34
CA THR A 95 -4.33 19.27 -2.85
C THR A 95 -3.12 18.74 -3.61
N ASP A 96 -2.29 17.94 -2.97
CA ASP A 96 -1.09 17.37 -3.60
C ASP A 96 -0.62 16.12 -2.85
N THR A 97 0.43 15.48 -3.35
CA THR A 97 0.98 14.24 -2.80
C THR A 97 2.48 14.35 -2.48
N ALA A 98 3.06 15.55 -2.59
CA ALA A 98 4.51 15.71 -2.55
C ALA A 98 5.20 15.06 -1.34
N ASP A 99 4.69 15.32 -0.14
CA ASP A 99 5.32 14.79 1.07
C ASP A 99 5.03 13.30 1.28
N SER A 100 3.86 12.82 0.86
CA SER A 100 3.55 11.38 0.87
C SER A 100 4.48 10.63 -0.08
N VAL A 101 4.69 11.14 -1.28
CA VAL A 101 5.61 10.55 -2.25
C VAL A 101 7.04 10.56 -1.69
N LYS A 102 7.45 11.66 -1.08
CA LYS A 102 8.77 11.76 -0.47
C LYS A 102 8.97 10.70 0.60
N PHE A 103 7.97 10.48 1.45
CA PHE A 103 8.01 9.43 2.46
C PHE A 103 8.16 8.06 1.80
N LEU A 104 7.34 7.77 0.79
CA LEU A 104 7.33 6.46 0.13
C LEU A 104 8.63 6.18 -0.66
N GLU A 105 9.27 7.21 -1.16
CA GLU A 105 10.57 7.06 -1.85
C GLU A 105 11.73 6.83 -0.87
N SER A 106 11.53 7.14 0.42
CA SER A 106 12.61 7.13 1.41
C SER A 106 12.55 5.95 2.38
N TYR A 107 11.41 5.73 3.02
CA TYR A 107 11.35 4.85 4.20
C TYR A 107 11.02 3.38 3.93
N PRO A 108 10.11 3.02 3.02
CA PRO A 108 9.86 1.59 2.76
C PRO A 108 11.10 0.82 2.33
N ALA A 109 12.01 1.44 1.60
CA ALA A 109 13.26 0.80 1.18
C ALA A 109 14.09 0.29 2.37
N ARG A 110 13.99 0.96 3.52
CA ARG A 110 14.71 0.57 4.73
C ARG A 110 14.15 -0.70 5.36
N PHE A 111 12.95 -1.12 4.93
CA PHE A 111 12.33 -2.38 5.33
C PHE A 111 12.61 -3.50 4.32
N GLY A 112 13.42 -3.25 3.30
CA GLY A 112 13.67 -4.21 2.23
C GLY A 112 12.58 -4.21 1.16
N LEU A 113 11.71 -3.19 1.15
CA LEU A 113 10.64 -3.07 0.16
C LEU A 113 11.16 -2.35 -1.08
N VAL A 114 10.79 -2.87 -2.26
CA VAL A 114 11.28 -2.34 -3.54
C VAL A 114 10.11 -1.88 -4.39
N LYS A 115 10.13 -0.62 -4.80
CA LYS A 115 9.10 -0.05 -5.67
C LYS A 115 9.04 -0.83 -6.98
N LYS A 116 7.89 -1.40 -7.30
CA LYS A 116 7.68 -2.21 -8.52
C LYS A 116 6.73 -1.56 -9.53
N ALA A 117 6.13 -0.44 -9.18
CA ALA A 117 5.22 0.29 -10.06
C ALA A 117 5.19 1.75 -9.62
N GLU A 118 4.76 2.64 -10.51
CA GLU A 118 4.54 4.02 -10.13
C GLU A 118 3.50 4.13 -9.02
N TRP A 119 3.70 5.10 -8.12
CA TRP A 119 2.71 5.36 -7.08
C TRP A 119 1.39 5.78 -7.74
N VAL A 120 0.29 5.13 -7.38
CA VAL A 120 -1.04 5.49 -7.89
C VAL A 120 -1.58 6.65 -7.04
N THR A 121 -1.73 7.82 -7.64
CA THR A 121 -2.24 9.01 -6.94
C THR A 121 -3.64 9.31 -7.43
N VAL A 122 -4.58 9.46 -6.50
CA VAL A 122 -5.99 9.61 -6.81
C VAL A 122 -6.56 10.85 -6.12
N LYS A 123 -6.92 11.84 -6.91
CA LYS A 123 -7.53 13.06 -6.39
C LYS A 123 -8.95 12.78 -5.90
N ALA A 124 -9.36 13.49 -4.86
CA ALA A 124 -10.72 13.39 -4.33
C ALA A 124 -11.76 13.55 -5.47
N GLY A 125 -12.75 12.68 -5.50
CA GLY A 125 -13.77 12.66 -6.55
C GLY A 125 -13.41 11.76 -7.73
N GLN A 126 -12.20 11.22 -7.81
CA GLN A 126 -11.75 10.38 -8.92
C GLN A 126 -11.66 8.89 -8.56
N THR A 127 -12.30 8.49 -7.48
CA THR A 127 -12.23 7.11 -6.98
C THR A 127 -12.68 6.09 -8.02
N GLU A 128 -13.83 6.31 -8.63
CA GLU A 128 -14.37 5.37 -9.62
C GLU A 128 -13.43 5.22 -10.83
N ALA A 129 -12.92 6.35 -11.32
CA ALA A 129 -12.02 6.37 -12.47
C ALA A 129 -10.69 5.66 -12.19
N ALA A 130 -10.28 5.59 -10.94
CA ALA A 130 -8.99 5.00 -10.55
C ALA A 130 -9.03 3.49 -10.29
N LYS A 131 -10.22 2.89 -10.23
CA LYS A 131 -10.35 1.45 -9.90
C LYS A 131 -9.58 0.55 -10.87
N ALA A 132 -9.64 0.83 -12.16
CA ALA A 132 -8.94 0.02 -13.16
C ALA A 132 -7.43 0.06 -12.93
N THR A 133 -6.88 1.24 -12.67
CA THR A 133 -5.45 1.40 -12.38
C THR A 133 -5.05 0.66 -11.11
N CYS A 134 -5.91 0.68 -10.09
CA CYS A 134 -5.66 -0.05 -8.85
C CYS A 134 -5.69 -1.58 -9.07
N ARG A 135 -6.61 -2.07 -9.89
CA ARG A 135 -6.62 -3.50 -10.25
C ARG A 135 -5.33 -3.89 -10.98
N GLU A 136 -4.85 -3.03 -11.88
CA GLU A 136 -3.59 -3.26 -12.58
C GLU A 136 -2.40 -3.30 -11.62
N LEU A 137 -2.40 -2.41 -10.63
CA LEU A 137 -1.36 -2.41 -9.60
C LEU A 137 -1.35 -3.74 -8.85
N GLY A 138 -2.52 -4.21 -8.42
CA GLY A 138 -2.64 -5.50 -7.75
C GLY A 138 -2.10 -6.65 -8.58
N ALA A 139 -2.47 -6.69 -9.86
CA ALA A 139 -2.00 -7.72 -10.78
C ALA A 139 -0.48 -7.65 -10.96
N THR A 140 0.07 -6.45 -11.09
CA THR A 140 1.52 -6.25 -11.25
C THR A 140 2.28 -6.76 -10.03
N LEU A 141 1.82 -6.41 -8.83
CA LEU A 141 2.48 -6.85 -7.59
C LEU A 141 2.34 -8.36 -7.39
N ALA A 142 1.22 -8.94 -7.78
CA ALA A 142 1.00 -10.39 -7.69
C ALA A 142 1.96 -11.19 -8.56
N LYS A 143 2.42 -10.61 -9.66
CA LYS A 143 3.31 -11.27 -10.62
C LYS A 143 4.80 -10.95 -10.41
N SER A 144 5.09 -10.09 -9.47
CA SER A 144 6.46 -9.60 -9.23
C SER A 144 7.33 -10.57 -8.45
#